data_77b6ca45eb48c0b9839c456f88e19af5
#
_entry.id   77b6ca45eb48c0b9839c456f88e19af5
#
_cell.length_a   1.000
_cell.length_b   1.000
_cell.length_c   1.000
_cell.angle_alpha   90.00
_cell.angle_beta   90.00
_cell.angle_gamma   90.00
#
_symmetry.space_group_name_H-M   'P 1'
#
loop_
_entity.id
_entity.type
_entity.pdbx_description
1 polymer ?
#
loop_
_entity_poly.entity_id
_entity_poly.type
_entity_poly.pdbx_seq_one_letter_code
_entity_poly.pdbx_strand_id
1 'polypeptide(L)'
;MLNSDFAFSQFHHLQRLLLVHGRWSYNRMCKFLSYFFYKNFTFTLVHFWYAFFNGFSAQTVYETWFITCYNLVYTSLPVLGMSLFDQDVNDTWSLRFPELYEPGQDNLYFNKKEFVKCLMQGIYSSFVLFFVPMGTLCNTERNDGKDISDYQSFSLVVQTSLIWVVTMQIALRTTYWTIINHIFIWGSLGFYFCMSLFLYSDGLCLAFPDVFQFLGVVRNTMNQPQMLLSIILSVVLCMLPMIGYQFLKPLFWPISVDKVFDRIQACRLPRQSPAKTRLKHSSSRRCAYAFSHEHGFGALITSGKTMKFRMSKKRTLFQKGRGPREIPKEAVSARSPTHAT
;
A
#
# COMPACT_ATOMS: atom_id res chain seq x y z
N MET A 1 1.68 -11.08 -30.68
CA MET A 1 1.02 -10.00 -29.93
C MET A 1 -0.32 -10.41 -29.35
N LEU A 2 -1.07 -11.32 -29.98
CA LEU A 2 -2.44 -11.68 -29.55
C LEU A 2 -2.53 -12.41 -28.20
N ASN A 3 -1.45 -13.03 -27.71
CA ASN A 3 -1.46 -13.82 -26.47
C ASN A 3 -0.48 -13.27 -25.40
N SER A 4 -0.02 -12.04 -25.53
CA SER A 4 0.89 -11.43 -24.55
C SER A 4 0.22 -10.26 -23.81
N ASP A 5 0.34 -10.24 -22.48
CA ASP A 5 -0.20 -9.17 -21.63
C ASP A 5 0.58 -7.86 -21.80
N PHE A 6 1.86 -7.95 -22.17
CA PHE A 6 2.73 -6.78 -22.37
C PHE A 6 3.51 -6.92 -23.68
N ALA A 7 3.57 -5.82 -24.44
CA ALA A 7 4.37 -5.71 -25.65
C ALA A 7 5.22 -4.44 -25.58
N PHE A 8 6.52 -4.57 -25.85
CA PHE A 8 7.45 -3.44 -25.87
C PHE A 8 8.39 -3.53 -27.08
N SER A 9 8.75 -2.40 -27.63
CA SER A 9 9.56 -2.31 -28.85
C SER A 9 11.05 -2.57 -28.63
N GLN A 10 11.55 -2.30 -27.41
CA GLN A 10 12.97 -2.40 -27.10
C GLN A 10 13.18 -3.10 -25.76
N PHE A 11 14.19 -3.97 -25.68
CA PHE A 11 14.48 -4.80 -24.50
C PHE A 11 14.75 -3.98 -23.24
N HIS A 12 15.32 -2.78 -23.35
CA HIS A 12 15.60 -1.95 -22.18
C HIS A 12 14.33 -1.48 -21.45
N HIS A 13 13.16 -1.45 -22.12
CA HIS A 13 11.89 -1.13 -21.49
C HIS A 13 11.46 -2.19 -20.48
N LEU A 14 11.98 -3.44 -20.61
CA LEU A 14 11.73 -4.52 -19.66
C LEU A 14 12.22 -4.14 -18.24
N GLN A 15 13.35 -3.45 -18.12
CA GLN A 15 13.85 -3.00 -16.82
C GLN A 15 12.83 -2.09 -16.11
N ARG A 16 12.25 -1.12 -16.84
CA ARG A 16 11.22 -0.23 -16.27
C ARG A 16 9.93 -0.99 -15.98
N LEU A 17 9.54 -1.91 -16.84
CA LEU A 17 8.36 -2.75 -16.63
C LEU A 17 8.47 -3.56 -15.34
N LEU A 18 9.59 -4.24 -15.10
CA LEU A 18 9.78 -5.09 -13.93
C LEU A 18 9.99 -4.27 -12.65
N LEU A 19 10.99 -3.37 -12.64
CA LEU A 19 11.40 -2.67 -11.42
C LEU A 19 10.41 -1.59 -10.96
N VAL A 20 9.60 -1.03 -11.86
CA VAL A 20 8.63 0.00 -11.50
C VAL A 20 7.21 -0.57 -11.52
N HIS A 21 6.70 -0.90 -12.70
CA HIS A 21 5.30 -1.28 -12.86
C HIS A 21 4.98 -2.65 -12.21
N GLY A 22 5.83 -3.65 -12.40
CA GLY A 22 5.66 -4.98 -11.81
C GLY A 22 5.72 -4.93 -10.29
N ARG A 23 6.71 -4.22 -9.74
CA ARG A 23 6.86 -4.06 -8.30
C ARG A 23 5.67 -3.31 -7.68
N TRP A 24 5.23 -2.20 -8.28
CA TRP A 24 4.06 -1.46 -7.80
C TRP A 24 2.79 -2.30 -7.85
N SER A 25 2.57 -3.01 -8.96
CA SER A 25 1.39 -3.87 -9.14
C SER A 25 1.36 -4.97 -8.08
N TYR A 26 2.48 -5.64 -7.83
CA TYR A 26 2.58 -6.68 -6.81
C TYR A 26 2.32 -6.13 -5.40
N ASN A 27 2.93 -5.00 -5.05
CA ASN A 27 2.72 -4.36 -3.74
C ASN A 27 1.26 -3.96 -3.53
N ARG A 28 0.62 -3.36 -4.54
CA ARG A 28 -0.81 -3.01 -4.50
C ARG A 28 -1.69 -4.24 -4.33
N MET A 29 -1.40 -5.32 -5.06
CA MET A 29 -2.13 -6.57 -4.94
C MET A 29 -2.01 -7.17 -3.53
N CYS A 30 -0.83 -7.17 -2.94
CA CYS A 30 -0.61 -7.66 -1.57
C CYS A 30 -1.37 -6.81 -0.53
N LYS A 31 -1.35 -5.48 -0.66
CA LYS A 31 -2.13 -4.58 0.19
C LYS A 31 -3.63 -4.80 0.03
N PHE A 32 -4.09 -4.93 -1.22
CA PHE A 32 -5.48 -5.23 -1.55
C PHE A 32 -5.95 -6.53 -0.88
N LEU A 33 -5.22 -7.64 -1.06
CA LEU A 33 -5.57 -8.93 -0.46
C LEU A 33 -5.62 -8.86 1.06
N SER A 34 -4.61 -8.26 1.68
CA SER A 34 -4.56 -8.09 3.14
C SER A 34 -5.76 -7.29 3.66
N TYR A 35 -6.14 -6.22 2.97
CA TYR A 35 -7.29 -5.40 3.36
C TYR A 35 -8.61 -6.13 3.09
N PHE A 36 -8.73 -6.80 1.93
CA PHE A 36 -9.93 -7.54 1.53
C PHE A 36 -10.29 -8.63 2.55
N PHE A 37 -9.32 -9.43 2.94
CA PHE A 37 -9.55 -10.45 3.97
C PHE A 37 -9.91 -9.82 5.31
N TYR A 38 -9.16 -8.83 5.75
CA TYR A 38 -9.44 -8.14 7.00
C TYR A 38 -10.88 -7.61 7.08
N LYS A 39 -11.31 -6.83 6.09
CA LYS A 39 -12.64 -6.21 6.10
C LYS A 39 -13.77 -7.23 6.12
N ASN A 40 -13.63 -8.32 5.36
CA ASN A 40 -14.66 -9.34 5.27
C ASN A 40 -14.71 -10.22 6.54
N PHE A 41 -13.56 -10.58 7.10
CA PHE A 41 -13.52 -11.29 8.37
C PHE A 41 -14.11 -10.44 9.51
N THR A 42 -13.73 -9.18 9.60
CA THR A 42 -14.29 -8.28 10.61
C THR A 42 -15.80 -8.16 10.48
N PHE A 43 -16.32 -7.97 9.27
CA PHE A 43 -17.76 -7.91 9.01
C PHE A 43 -18.49 -9.19 9.38
N THR A 44 -17.99 -10.35 8.95
CA THR A 44 -18.68 -11.64 9.15
C THR A 44 -18.62 -12.11 10.59
N LEU A 45 -17.47 -11.94 11.27
CA LEU A 45 -17.31 -12.45 12.64
C LEU A 45 -18.12 -11.68 13.68
N VAL A 46 -18.58 -10.46 13.41
CA VAL A 46 -19.54 -9.78 14.29
C VAL A 46 -20.87 -10.57 14.37
N HIS A 47 -21.33 -11.15 13.26
CA HIS A 47 -22.51 -12.02 13.28
C HIS A 47 -22.29 -13.29 14.10
N PHE A 48 -21.06 -13.83 14.05
CA PHE A 48 -20.70 -14.99 14.87
C PHE A 48 -20.81 -14.71 16.37
N TRP A 49 -20.33 -13.55 16.84
CA TRP A 49 -20.48 -13.16 18.24
C TRP A 49 -21.94 -12.94 18.62
N TYR A 50 -22.70 -12.31 17.74
CA TYR A 50 -24.14 -12.07 17.98
C TYR A 50 -24.96 -13.36 18.07
N ALA A 51 -24.58 -14.41 17.34
CA ALA A 51 -25.29 -15.68 17.34
C ALA A 51 -25.43 -16.29 18.75
N PHE A 52 -24.46 -16.06 19.63
CA PHE A 52 -24.53 -16.52 21.01
C PHE A 52 -25.59 -15.79 21.86
N PHE A 53 -25.93 -14.58 21.49
CA PHE A 53 -26.89 -13.74 22.21
C PHE A 53 -28.31 -13.83 21.62
N ASN A 54 -28.44 -14.12 20.34
CA ASN A 54 -29.74 -14.27 19.71
C ASN A 54 -30.27 -15.71 19.68
N GLY A 55 -29.61 -16.64 20.41
CA GLY A 55 -30.03 -18.04 20.47
C GLY A 55 -29.94 -18.78 19.14
N PHE A 56 -29.05 -18.40 18.24
CA PHE A 56 -28.88 -18.96 16.88
C PHE A 56 -30.14 -18.85 16.01
N SER A 57 -30.91 -17.77 16.18
CA SER A 57 -32.15 -17.52 15.43
C SER A 57 -31.93 -17.11 13.96
N ALA A 58 -30.68 -17.07 13.48
CA ALA A 58 -30.26 -16.57 12.17
C ALA A 58 -30.57 -15.08 11.90
N GLN A 59 -30.97 -14.33 12.93
CA GLN A 59 -31.13 -12.88 12.81
C GLN A 59 -29.76 -12.22 12.61
N THR A 60 -29.67 -11.31 11.65
CA THR A 60 -28.44 -10.56 11.35
C THR A 60 -28.26 -9.39 12.32
N VAL A 61 -27.01 -9.04 12.65
CA VAL A 61 -26.70 -7.84 13.45
C VAL A 61 -26.98 -6.57 12.63
N TYR A 62 -26.62 -6.63 11.35
CA TYR A 62 -26.75 -5.48 10.46
C TYR A 62 -28.07 -5.54 9.70
N GLU A 63 -28.53 -4.39 9.30
CA GLU A 63 -29.67 -4.30 8.43
C GLU A 63 -29.39 -4.82 7.02
N THR A 64 -30.42 -5.35 6.38
CA THR A 64 -30.34 -5.94 5.03
C THR A 64 -29.77 -4.96 4.01
N TRP A 65 -30.17 -3.70 4.06
CA TRP A 65 -29.67 -2.65 3.18
C TRP A 65 -28.18 -2.36 3.40
N PHE A 66 -27.74 -2.34 4.65
CA PHE A 66 -26.34 -2.17 4.98
C PHE A 66 -25.50 -3.33 4.47
N ILE A 67 -25.94 -4.57 4.66
CA ILE A 67 -25.24 -5.78 4.18
C ILE A 67 -25.04 -5.71 2.67
N THR A 68 -26.08 -5.34 1.93
CA THR A 68 -26.05 -5.23 0.46
C THR A 68 -25.10 -4.12 0.00
N CYS A 69 -25.16 -2.95 0.60
CA CYS A 69 -24.34 -1.79 0.22
C CYS A 69 -22.90 -1.87 0.71
N TYR A 70 -22.61 -2.65 1.74
CA TYR A 70 -21.29 -2.72 2.36
C TYR A 70 -20.18 -3.05 1.36
N ASN A 71 -20.33 -4.13 0.63
CA ASN A 71 -19.34 -4.56 -0.34
C ASN A 71 -19.44 -3.83 -1.67
N LEU A 72 -20.65 -3.44 -2.07
CA LEU A 72 -20.92 -2.85 -3.38
C LEU A 72 -20.50 -1.39 -3.46
N VAL A 73 -20.82 -0.60 -2.43
CA VAL A 73 -20.69 0.86 -2.47
C VAL A 73 -19.72 1.37 -1.40
N TYR A 74 -19.95 1.04 -0.13
CA TYR A 74 -19.22 1.66 0.98
C TYR A 74 -17.73 1.30 1.02
N THR A 75 -17.36 0.10 0.55
CA THR A 75 -15.97 -0.36 0.62
C THR A 75 -15.31 -0.58 -0.74
N SER A 76 -16.07 -0.62 -1.85
CA SER A 76 -15.52 -0.87 -3.19
C SER A 76 -14.66 0.29 -3.71
N LEU A 77 -15.18 1.52 -3.63
CA LEU A 77 -14.48 2.71 -4.15
C LEU A 77 -13.13 2.97 -3.46
N PRO A 78 -13.02 2.94 -2.13
CA PRO A 78 -11.73 3.06 -1.45
C PRO A 78 -10.72 1.98 -1.87
N VAL A 79 -11.19 0.74 -2.05
CA VAL A 79 -10.36 -0.38 -2.48
C VAL A 79 -9.85 -0.18 -3.90
N LEU A 80 -10.71 0.28 -4.82
CA LEU A 80 -10.30 0.61 -6.18
C LEU A 80 -9.27 1.73 -6.20
N GLY A 81 -9.48 2.79 -5.40
CA GLY A 81 -8.54 3.90 -5.29
C GLY A 81 -7.14 3.43 -4.86
N MET A 82 -7.07 2.62 -3.81
CA MET A 82 -5.81 2.06 -3.34
C MET A 82 -5.17 1.14 -4.38
N SER A 83 -5.96 0.26 -5.03
CA SER A 83 -5.42 -0.72 -6.00
C SER A 83 -4.92 -0.08 -7.29
N LEU A 84 -5.43 1.07 -7.68
CA LEU A 84 -5.05 1.73 -8.92
C LEU A 84 -3.95 2.77 -8.74
N PHE A 85 -4.05 3.59 -7.70
CA PHE A 85 -3.26 4.83 -7.58
C PHE A 85 -2.18 4.78 -6.50
N ASP A 86 -2.17 3.77 -5.63
CA ASP A 86 -1.19 3.73 -4.55
C ASP A 86 0.23 3.42 -5.06
N GLN A 87 1.22 4.13 -4.51
CA GLN A 87 2.64 3.95 -4.77
C GLN A 87 3.36 4.04 -3.43
N ASP A 88 4.39 3.24 -3.26
CA ASP A 88 5.28 3.33 -2.10
C ASP A 88 6.49 4.25 -2.37
N VAL A 89 7.10 4.12 -3.55
CA VAL A 89 8.29 4.87 -3.98
C VAL A 89 8.11 5.35 -5.41
N ASN A 90 8.67 6.52 -5.71
CA ASN A 90 8.68 7.09 -7.05
C ASN A 90 9.46 6.21 -8.03
N ASP A 91 9.14 6.30 -9.33
CA ASP A 91 9.76 5.54 -10.41
C ASP A 91 11.28 5.70 -10.48
N THR A 92 11.77 6.94 -10.29
CA THR A 92 13.21 7.26 -10.31
C THR A 92 13.99 6.54 -9.21
N TRP A 93 13.41 6.42 -8.01
CA TRP A 93 14.02 5.72 -6.90
C TRP A 93 13.91 4.20 -7.03
N SER A 94 12.80 3.70 -7.58
CA SER A 94 12.62 2.27 -7.88
C SER A 94 13.67 1.77 -8.88
N LEU A 95 14.01 2.57 -9.89
CA LEU A 95 15.08 2.24 -10.85
C LEU A 95 16.49 2.36 -10.25
N ARG A 96 16.68 3.28 -9.30
CA ARG A 96 17.98 3.52 -8.67
C ARG A 96 18.35 2.46 -7.63
N PHE A 97 17.35 1.92 -6.93
CA PHE A 97 17.53 0.92 -5.88
C PHE A 97 16.81 -0.38 -6.26
N PRO A 98 17.43 -1.27 -7.05
CA PRO A 98 16.85 -2.55 -7.43
C PRO A 98 16.65 -3.49 -6.23
N GLU A 99 17.34 -3.25 -5.10
CA GLU A 99 17.17 -3.96 -3.82
C GLU A 99 15.70 -3.94 -3.33
N LEU A 100 14.91 -2.93 -3.74
CA LEU A 100 13.48 -2.83 -3.43
C LEU A 100 12.62 -3.93 -4.10
N TYR A 101 13.15 -4.64 -5.07
CA TYR A 101 12.46 -5.73 -5.76
C TYR A 101 12.59 -7.08 -5.02
N GLU A 102 13.67 -7.26 -4.26
CA GLU A 102 14.00 -8.48 -3.52
C GLU A 102 12.87 -8.98 -2.60
N PRO A 103 12.20 -8.13 -1.77
CA PRO A 103 11.12 -8.59 -0.90
C PRO A 103 9.89 -9.15 -1.63
N GLY A 104 9.71 -8.75 -2.90
CA GLY A 104 8.69 -9.32 -3.76
C GLY A 104 9.03 -10.76 -4.19
N GLN A 105 10.29 -11.03 -4.49
CA GLN A 105 10.75 -12.38 -4.85
C GLN A 105 10.67 -13.33 -3.65
N ASP A 106 10.98 -12.86 -2.45
CA ASP A 106 10.92 -13.62 -1.21
C ASP A 106 9.51 -13.76 -0.63
N ASN A 107 8.48 -13.27 -1.32
CA ASN A 107 7.09 -13.28 -0.88
C ASN A 107 6.87 -12.66 0.51
N LEU A 108 7.64 -11.64 0.89
CA LEU A 108 7.56 -11.03 2.22
C LEU A 108 6.32 -10.16 2.42
N TYR A 109 5.71 -9.65 1.33
CA TYR A 109 4.53 -8.77 1.42
C TYR A 109 3.24 -9.51 1.71
N PHE A 110 3.08 -10.74 1.17
CA PHE A 110 1.89 -11.55 1.40
C PHE A 110 2.26 -13.04 1.45
N ASN A 111 2.30 -13.60 2.64
CA ASN A 111 2.57 -15.01 2.90
C ASN A 111 1.57 -15.56 3.93
N LYS A 112 1.68 -16.85 4.26
CA LYS A 112 0.80 -17.50 5.27
C LYS A 112 0.81 -16.76 6.60
N LYS A 113 1.95 -16.23 7.04
CA LYS A 113 2.07 -15.49 8.30
C LYS A 113 1.30 -14.17 8.26
N GLU A 114 1.41 -13.41 7.15
CA GLU A 114 0.68 -12.16 6.98
C GLU A 114 -0.84 -12.42 6.83
N PHE A 115 -1.24 -13.52 6.18
CA PHE A 115 -2.65 -13.93 6.13
C PHE A 115 -3.21 -14.23 7.52
N VAL A 116 -2.52 -15.07 8.31
CA VAL A 116 -2.93 -15.38 9.70
C VAL A 116 -3.01 -14.12 10.56
N LYS A 117 -2.07 -13.20 10.39
CA LYS A 117 -2.10 -11.91 11.07
C LYS A 117 -3.33 -11.07 10.69
N CYS A 118 -3.69 -11.02 9.40
CA CYS A 118 -4.93 -10.36 8.95
C CYS A 118 -6.17 -11.01 9.58
N LEU A 119 -6.19 -12.34 9.67
CA LEU A 119 -7.26 -13.08 10.31
C LEU A 119 -7.38 -12.74 11.81
N MET A 120 -6.26 -12.81 12.54
CA MET A 120 -6.23 -12.47 13.97
C MET A 120 -6.64 -11.02 14.25
N GLN A 121 -6.21 -10.10 13.39
CA GLN A 121 -6.65 -8.70 13.45
C GLN A 121 -8.16 -8.58 13.19
N GLY A 122 -8.71 -9.34 12.23
CA GLY A 122 -10.15 -9.39 11.96
C GLY A 122 -10.96 -9.93 13.16
N ILE A 123 -10.47 -11.00 13.78
CA ILE A 123 -11.08 -11.57 15.01
C ILE A 123 -11.08 -10.53 16.14
N TYR A 124 -9.94 -9.89 16.39
CA TYR A 124 -9.83 -8.87 17.42
C TYR A 124 -10.77 -7.69 17.16
N SER A 125 -10.76 -7.16 15.93
CA SER A 125 -11.61 -6.02 15.57
C SER A 125 -13.10 -6.37 15.67
N SER A 126 -13.51 -7.56 15.23
CA SER A 126 -14.90 -8.01 15.35
C SER A 126 -15.35 -8.14 16.80
N PHE A 127 -14.46 -8.66 17.66
CA PHE A 127 -14.71 -8.76 19.09
C PHE A 127 -14.95 -7.37 19.71
N VAL A 128 -14.06 -6.42 19.46
CA VAL A 128 -14.20 -5.04 19.96
C VAL A 128 -15.47 -4.38 19.43
N LEU A 129 -15.73 -4.51 18.12
CA LEU A 129 -16.92 -3.91 17.47
C LEU A 129 -18.25 -4.46 17.99
N PHE A 130 -18.27 -5.67 18.52
CA PHE A 130 -19.46 -6.26 19.11
C PHE A 130 -19.57 -5.94 20.61
N PHE A 131 -18.53 -6.25 21.39
CA PHE A 131 -18.62 -6.21 22.86
C PHE A 131 -18.56 -4.79 23.44
N VAL A 132 -17.91 -3.83 22.78
CA VAL A 132 -17.87 -2.44 23.27
C VAL A 132 -19.24 -1.77 23.15
N PRO A 133 -19.93 -1.78 22.00
CA PRO A 133 -21.28 -1.28 21.90
C PRO A 133 -22.25 -2.05 22.82
N MET A 134 -22.12 -3.36 22.90
CA MET A 134 -22.97 -4.16 23.79
C MET A 134 -22.83 -3.74 25.25
N GLY A 135 -21.59 -3.58 25.73
CA GLY A 135 -21.33 -3.16 27.11
C GLY A 135 -21.77 -1.72 27.41
N THR A 136 -21.73 -0.83 26.42
CA THR A 136 -22.17 0.56 26.58
C THR A 136 -23.69 0.73 26.50
N LEU A 137 -24.36 -0.14 25.74
CA LEU A 137 -25.83 -0.12 25.60
C LEU A 137 -26.56 -0.86 26.70
N CYS A 138 -25.95 -1.90 27.27
CA CYS A 138 -26.50 -2.59 28.43
C CYS A 138 -26.62 -1.60 29.60
N ASN A 139 -27.83 -1.44 30.14
CA ASN A 139 -28.17 -0.55 31.25
C ASN A 139 -28.04 0.94 30.94
N THR A 140 -28.19 1.35 29.70
CA THR A 140 -28.23 2.76 29.32
C THR A 140 -29.65 3.24 29.16
N GLU A 141 -30.03 4.18 30.01
CA GLU A 141 -31.31 4.86 29.93
C GLU A 141 -31.14 6.21 29.20
N ARG A 142 -32.14 6.57 28.43
CA ARG A 142 -32.24 7.88 27.81
C ARG A 142 -32.64 8.91 28.85
N ASN A 143 -32.33 10.20 28.59
CA ASN A 143 -32.74 11.30 29.45
C ASN A 143 -34.29 11.36 29.71
N ASP A 144 -35.06 10.74 28.85
CA ASP A 144 -36.50 10.58 28.95
C ASP A 144 -36.97 9.36 29.78
N GLY A 145 -36.02 8.63 30.41
CA GLY A 145 -36.31 7.40 31.17
C GLY A 145 -36.67 6.19 30.33
N LYS A 146 -36.51 6.26 28.97
CA LYS A 146 -36.74 5.12 28.07
C LYS A 146 -35.43 4.36 27.85
N ASP A 147 -35.54 3.04 27.80
CA ASP A 147 -34.42 2.15 27.46
C ASP A 147 -33.98 2.39 26.01
N ILE A 148 -32.67 2.42 25.76
CA ILE A 148 -32.05 2.61 24.45
C ILE A 148 -31.53 1.29 23.89
N SER A 149 -31.65 0.20 24.62
CA SER A 149 -31.14 -1.12 24.22
C SER A 149 -31.94 -1.76 23.07
N ASP A 150 -32.49 -0.91 22.19
CA ASP A 150 -33.16 -1.34 20.97
C ASP A 150 -32.17 -2.00 20.01
N TYR A 151 -32.59 -3.13 19.42
CA TYR A 151 -31.82 -3.82 18.36
C TYR A 151 -31.38 -2.87 17.24
N GLN A 152 -32.23 -1.95 16.82
CA GLN A 152 -31.95 -1.00 15.74
C GLN A 152 -30.84 0.01 16.12
N SER A 153 -30.89 0.53 17.33
CA SER A 153 -29.87 1.43 17.86
C SER A 153 -28.53 0.72 17.98
N PHE A 154 -28.55 -0.50 18.49
CA PHE A 154 -27.34 -1.36 18.56
C PHE A 154 -26.77 -1.63 17.17
N SER A 155 -27.61 -2.07 16.22
CA SER A 155 -27.22 -2.30 14.83
C SER A 155 -26.56 -1.08 14.21
N LEU A 156 -27.16 0.11 14.39
CA LEU A 156 -26.64 1.37 13.86
C LEU A 156 -25.27 1.73 14.45
N VAL A 157 -25.06 1.55 15.74
CA VAL A 157 -23.78 1.83 16.39
C VAL A 157 -22.70 0.88 15.90
N VAL A 158 -23.00 -0.42 15.81
CA VAL A 158 -22.04 -1.43 15.33
C VAL A 158 -21.68 -1.22 13.86
N GLN A 159 -22.68 -0.98 12.99
CA GLN A 159 -22.40 -0.75 11.56
C GLN A 159 -21.64 0.56 11.32
N THR A 160 -21.95 1.62 12.07
CA THR A 160 -21.22 2.90 11.98
C THR A 160 -19.77 2.73 12.44
N SER A 161 -19.56 2.05 13.56
CA SER A 161 -18.22 1.73 14.09
C SER A 161 -17.41 0.90 13.09
N LEU A 162 -18.04 -0.10 12.46
CA LEU A 162 -17.41 -0.95 11.45
C LEU A 162 -16.95 -0.11 10.24
N ILE A 163 -17.82 0.75 9.70
CA ILE A 163 -17.47 1.59 8.53
C ILE A 163 -16.31 2.52 8.88
N TRP A 164 -16.31 3.14 10.05
CA TRP A 164 -15.21 3.97 10.51
C TRP A 164 -13.90 3.19 10.60
N VAL A 165 -13.92 2.01 11.25
CA VAL A 165 -12.72 1.17 11.41
C VAL A 165 -12.16 0.74 10.04
N VAL A 166 -13.02 0.27 9.14
CA VAL A 166 -12.61 -0.19 7.81
C VAL A 166 -12.09 0.97 6.97
N THR A 167 -12.71 2.15 7.04
CA THR A 167 -12.25 3.35 6.32
C THR A 167 -10.92 3.86 6.87
N MET A 168 -10.75 3.91 8.18
CA MET A 168 -9.45 4.29 8.78
C MET A 168 -8.36 3.28 8.47
N GLN A 169 -8.69 2.00 8.43
CA GLN A 169 -7.76 0.94 8.08
C GLN A 169 -7.19 1.11 6.66
N ILE A 170 -8.04 1.40 5.67
CA ILE A 170 -7.57 1.62 4.30
C ILE A 170 -6.81 2.94 4.19
N ALA A 171 -7.23 3.98 4.90
CA ALA A 171 -6.52 5.25 4.95
C ALA A 171 -5.09 5.10 5.48
N LEU A 172 -4.88 4.31 6.54
CA LEU A 172 -3.55 4.02 7.09
C LEU A 172 -2.68 3.16 6.16
N ARG A 173 -3.29 2.30 5.33
CA ARG A 173 -2.56 1.46 4.38
C ARG A 173 -2.18 2.19 3.10
N THR A 174 -2.89 3.28 2.76
CA THR A 174 -2.62 4.10 1.59
C THR A 174 -1.36 4.94 1.82
N THR A 175 -0.33 4.70 1.01
CA THR A 175 0.96 5.40 1.12
C THR A 175 1.03 6.65 0.25
N TYR A 176 0.36 6.66 -0.89
CA TYR A 176 0.34 7.79 -1.81
C TYR A 176 -1.05 8.41 -1.92
N TRP A 177 -1.19 9.60 -1.34
CA TRP A 177 -2.45 10.31 -1.29
C TRP A 177 -2.64 11.19 -2.53
N THR A 178 -3.61 10.82 -3.35
CA THR A 178 -4.09 11.62 -4.49
C THR A 178 -5.45 12.22 -4.18
N ILE A 179 -5.84 13.26 -4.92
CA ILE A 179 -7.19 13.85 -4.79
C ILE A 179 -8.27 12.79 -5.01
N ILE A 180 -8.05 11.87 -5.96
CA ILE A 180 -8.98 10.77 -6.27
C ILE A 180 -9.11 9.83 -5.05
N ASN A 181 -8.01 9.48 -4.39
CA ASN A 181 -8.04 8.65 -3.19
C ASN A 181 -8.79 9.33 -2.04
N HIS A 182 -8.60 10.64 -1.86
CA HIS A 182 -9.37 11.41 -0.89
C HIS A 182 -10.87 11.37 -1.18
N ILE A 183 -11.27 11.59 -2.44
CA ILE A 183 -12.68 11.53 -2.84
C ILE A 183 -13.24 10.12 -2.62
N PHE A 184 -12.52 9.07 -2.98
CA PHE A 184 -13.00 7.70 -2.82
C PHE A 184 -13.14 7.29 -1.35
N ILE A 185 -12.16 7.60 -0.52
CA ILE A 185 -12.15 7.19 0.90
C ILE A 185 -13.17 7.99 1.69
N TRP A 186 -13.09 9.31 1.65
CA TRP A 186 -13.99 10.17 2.43
C TRP A 186 -15.38 10.30 1.79
N GLY A 187 -15.45 10.21 0.45
CA GLY A 187 -16.72 10.19 -0.27
C GLY A 187 -17.56 8.95 0.03
N SER A 188 -16.93 7.76 0.13
CA SER A 188 -17.63 6.54 0.55
C SER A 188 -18.18 6.64 1.97
N LEU A 189 -17.41 7.23 2.88
CA LEU A 189 -17.86 7.48 4.25
C LEU A 189 -19.04 8.48 4.29
N GLY A 190 -18.90 9.60 3.55
CA GLY A 190 -19.97 10.58 3.41
C GLY A 190 -21.24 9.98 2.80
N PHE A 191 -21.07 9.14 1.78
CA PHE A 191 -22.18 8.42 1.15
C PHE A 191 -22.89 7.48 2.14
N TYR A 192 -22.15 6.78 3.00
CA TYR A 192 -22.76 5.97 4.07
C TYR A 192 -23.65 6.81 4.98
N PHE A 193 -23.19 7.97 5.45
CA PHE A 193 -23.99 8.84 6.30
C PHE A 193 -25.22 9.40 5.56
N CYS A 194 -25.06 9.82 4.32
CA CYS A 194 -26.18 10.29 3.50
C CYS A 194 -27.25 9.19 3.31
N MET A 195 -26.81 7.97 2.99
CA MET A 195 -27.71 6.84 2.83
C MET A 195 -28.39 6.45 4.15
N SER A 196 -27.66 6.47 5.26
CA SER A 196 -28.23 6.20 6.58
C SER A 196 -29.31 7.23 6.95
N LEU A 197 -29.04 8.52 6.76
CA LEU A 197 -30.02 9.58 7.00
C LEU A 197 -31.24 9.45 6.08
N PHE A 198 -31.04 9.05 4.82
CA PHE A 198 -32.11 8.85 3.85
C PHE A 198 -32.98 7.65 4.22
N LEU A 199 -32.39 6.49 4.50
CA LEU A 199 -33.12 5.25 4.80
C LEU A 199 -33.93 5.32 6.10
N TYR A 200 -33.43 6.06 7.08
CA TYR A 200 -34.11 6.25 8.37
C TYR A 200 -34.91 7.57 8.45
N SER A 201 -35.16 8.19 7.29
CA SER A 201 -35.98 9.42 7.26
C SER A 201 -37.45 9.12 7.46
N ASP A 202 -38.11 10.04 8.14
CA ASP A 202 -39.57 9.95 8.40
C ASP A 202 -40.37 9.89 7.09
N GLY A 203 -39.89 10.54 6.02
CA GLY A 203 -40.56 10.56 4.73
C GLY A 203 -40.62 9.20 4.05
N LEU A 204 -39.56 8.40 4.15
CA LEU A 204 -39.48 7.08 3.55
C LEU A 204 -40.35 6.07 4.33
N CYS A 205 -40.41 6.18 5.65
CA CYS A 205 -41.28 5.40 6.50
C CYS A 205 -42.76 5.67 6.22
N LEU A 206 -43.15 6.93 5.97
CA LEU A 206 -44.51 7.29 5.61
C LEU A 206 -44.88 6.81 4.20
N ALA A 207 -43.93 6.79 3.26
CA ALA A 207 -44.18 6.36 1.88
C ALA A 207 -44.27 4.83 1.75
N PHE A 208 -43.49 4.06 2.54
CA PHE A 208 -43.41 2.61 2.46
C PHE A 208 -43.35 1.97 3.87
N PRO A 209 -44.48 2.02 4.64
CA PRO A 209 -44.51 1.58 6.03
C PRO A 209 -44.21 0.08 6.21
N ASP A 210 -44.48 -0.74 5.21
CA ASP A 210 -44.24 -2.19 5.27
C ASP A 210 -42.76 -2.57 5.13
N VAL A 211 -41.96 -1.70 4.53
CA VAL A 211 -40.55 -1.96 4.25
C VAL A 211 -39.60 -1.22 5.21
N PHE A 212 -39.99 0.02 5.58
CA PHE A 212 -39.15 0.89 6.42
C PHE A 212 -39.88 1.19 7.75
N GLN A 213 -39.80 0.28 8.70
CA GLN A 213 -40.46 0.40 10.01
C GLN A 213 -39.69 1.23 11.05
N PHE A 214 -38.59 1.93 10.64
CA PHE A 214 -37.58 2.46 11.56
C PHE A 214 -37.64 3.98 11.65
N LEU A 215 -38.63 4.48 12.35
CA LEU A 215 -38.89 5.91 12.49
C LEU A 215 -37.90 6.58 13.44
N GLY A 216 -37.07 7.52 12.94
CA GLY A 216 -36.26 8.40 13.76
C GLY A 216 -35.07 7.75 14.49
N VAL A 217 -34.69 6.50 14.18
CA VAL A 217 -33.63 5.77 14.89
C VAL A 217 -32.31 6.50 14.81
N VAL A 218 -31.88 6.95 13.62
CA VAL A 218 -30.62 7.67 13.44
C VAL A 218 -30.58 8.96 14.26
N ARG A 219 -31.64 9.72 14.22
CA ARG A 219 -31.75 10.98 14.96
C ARG A 219 -31.68 10.74 16.47
N ASN A 220 -32.38 9.74 16.95
CA ASN A 220 -32.41 9.40 18.36
C ASN A 220 -31.05 8.84 18.85
N THR A 221 -30.44 7.94 18.08
CA THR A 221 -29.17 7.30 18.44
C THR A 221 -28.01 8.28 18.36
N MET A 222 -27.91 9.04 17.26
CA MET A 222 -26.79 9.97 17.08
C MET A 222 -26.84 11.21 17.98
N ASN A 223 -28.02 11.53 18.53
CA ASN A 223 -28.18 12.63 19.48
C ASN A 223 -27.74 12.26 20.91
N GLN A 224 -27.46 10.98 21.15
CA GLN A 224 -27.00 10.52 22.48
C GLN A 224 -25.46 10.53 22.55
N PRO A 225 -24.85 11.29 23.48
CA PRO A 225 -23.40 11.39 23.59
C PRO A 225 -22.74 10.05 23.94
N GLN A 226 -23.43 9.17 24.65
CA GLN A 226 -22.96 7.84 25.01
C GLN A 226 -22.75 6.96 23.76
N MET A 227 -23.66 7.05 22.77
CA MET A 227 -23.54 6.32 21.50
C MET A 227 -22.36 6.80 20.67
N LEU A 228 -22.16 8.11 20.57
CA LEU A 228 -21.00 8.68 19.89
C LEU A 228 -19.69 8.29 20.58
N LEU A 229 -19.69 8.31 21.93
CA LEU A 229 -18.51 7.90 22.68
C LEU A 229 -18.20 6.40 22.47
N SER A 230 -19.23 5.55 22.40
CA SER A 230 -19.08 4.13 22.11
C SER A 230 -18.48 3.88 20.73
N ILE A 231 -18.92 4.62 19.71
CA ILE A 231 -18.35 4.55 18.36
C ILE A 231 -16.87 4.95 18.38
N ILE A 232 -16.56 6.10 19.00
CA ILE A 232 -15.17 6.59 19.09
C ILE A 232 -14.29 5.58 19.83
N LEU A 233 -14.75 5.07 20.96
CA LEU A 233 -14.02 4.08 21.76
C LEU A 233 -13.74 2.81 20.98
N SER A 234 -14.75 2.27 20.27
CA SER A 234 -14.60 1.10 19.40
C SER A 234 -13.56 1.32 18.30
N VAL A 235 -13.60 2.48 17.64
CA VAL A 235 -12.63 2.85 16.60
C VAL A 235 -11.22 2.95 17.16
N VAL A 236 -11.04 3.64 18.27
CA VAL A 236 -9.73 3.81 18.92
C VAL A 236 -9.15 2.45 19.33
N LEU A 237 -9.93 1.62 20.00
CA LEU A 237 -9.49 0.29 20.43
C LEU A 237 -9.10 -0.61 19.24
N CYS A 238 -9.84 -0.57 18.15
CA CYS A 238 -9.52 -1.34 16.94
C CYS A 238 -8.25 -0.83 16.24
N MET A 239 -8.03 0.49 16.22
CA MET A 239 -6.92 1.09 15.49
C MET A 239 -5.61 1.09 16.27
N LEU A 240 -5.66 1.15 17.60
CA LEU A 240 -4.49 1.25 18.48
C LEU A 240 -3.46 0.14 18.25
N PRO A 241 -3.80 -1.17 18.24
CA PRO A 241 -2.82 -2.22 18.04
C PRO A 241 -2.22 -2.19 16.63
N MET A 242 -2.99 -1.75 15.65
CA MET A 242 -2.49 -1.64 14.28
C MET A 242 -1.48 -0.51 14.14
N ILE A 243 -1.81 0.66 14.63
CA ILE A 243 -0.91 1.83 14.63
C ILE A 243 0.35 1.47 15.42
N GLY A 244 0.19 0.89 16.62
CA GLY A 244 1.31 0.42 17.43
C GLY A 244 2.22 -0.54 16.67
N TYR A 245 1.66 -1.56 16.01
CA TYR A 245 2.45 -2.50 15.22
C TYR A 245 3.18 -1.80 14.05
N GLN A 246 2.53 -0.89 13.37
CA GLN A 246 3.10 -0.18 12.23
C GLN A 246 4.29 0.70 12.61
N PHE A 247 4.25 1.29 13.81
CA PHE A 247 5.37 2.07 14.35
C PHE A 247 6.48 1.20 14.96
N LEU A 248 6.12 0.13 15.67
CA LEU A 248 7.07 -0.71 16.37
C LEU A 248 7.85 -1.65 15.44
N LYS A 249 7.21 -2.13 14.36
CA LYS A 249 7.84 -3.05 13.41
C LYS A 249 9.15 -2.52 12.82
N PRO A 250 9.23 -1.33 12.20
CA PRO A 250 10.49 -0.82 11.65
C PRO A 250 11.52 -0.50 12.73
N LEU A 251 11.09 -0.20 13.96
CA LEU A 251 11.99 0.12 15.06
C LEU A 251 12.71 -1.13 15.60
N PHE A 252 11.99 -2.25 15.78
CA PHE A 252 12.55 -3.47 16.37
C PHE A 252 13.06 -4.48 15.33
N TRP A 253 12.43 -4.53 14.15
CA TRP A 253 12.75 -5.49 13.08
C TRP A 253 12.81 -4.78 11.72
N PRO A 254 13.82 -3.91 11.47
CA PRO A 254 13.95 -3.22 10.19
C PRO A 254 14.24 -4.22 9.07
N ILE A 255 13.39 -4.28 8.08
CA ILE A 255 13.56 -5.07 6.86
C ILE A 255 14.52 -4.31 5.91
N SER A 256 15.09 -4.99 4.92
CA SER A 256 15.95 -4.38 3.89
C SER A 256 15.31 -3.17 3.23
N VAL A 257 13.99 -3.21 3.04
CA VAL A 257 13.19 -2.11 2.48
C VAL A 257 13.22 -0.87 3.37
N ASP A 258 13.05 -1.04 4.69
CA ASP A 258 13.04 0.10 5.63
C ASP A 258 14.39 0.84 5.58
N LYS A 259 15.48 0.10 5.50
CA LYS A 259 16.84 0.66 5.34
C LYS A 259 17.00 1.45 4.03
N VAL A 260 16.39 0.96 2.95
CA VAL A 260 16.40 1.68 1.66
C VAL A 260 15.51 2.93 1.74
N PHE A 261 14.38 2.87 2.41
CA PHE A 261 13.55 4.06 2.67
C PHE A 261 14.31 5.12 3.46
N ASP A 262 15.04 4.75 4.50
CA ASP A 262 15.89 5.67 5.28
C ASP A 262 16.96 6.32 4.39
N ARG A 263 17.61 5.55 3.51
CA ARG A 263 18.57 6.08 2.52
C ARG A 263 17.91 7.06 1.54
N ILE A 264 16.71 6.75 1.06
CA ILE A 264 15.94 7.63 0.16
C ILE A 264 15.58 8.92 0.91
N GLN A 265 15.15 8.83 2.14
CA GLN A 265 14.79 9.98 2.96
C GLN A 265 16.01 10.85 3.26
N ALA A 266 17.15 10.25 3.59
CA ALA A 266 18.42 10.95 3.76
C ALA A 266 18.88 11.65 2.46
N CYS A 267 18.61 11.07 1.30
CA CYS A 267 18.89 11.70 0.00
C CYS A 267 17.92 12.85 -0.35
N ARG A 268 16.71 12.87 0.22
CA ARG A 268 15.71 13.95 0.03
C ARG A 268 15.97 15.16 0.92
N LEU A 269 16.56 14.95 2.09
CA LEU A 269 16.98 16.06 2.94
C LEU A 269 17.98 16.92 2.16
N PRO A 270 17.77 18.25 2.08
CA PRO A 270 18.74 19.11 1.43
C PRO A 270 20.06 18.96 2.18
N ARG A 271 21.01 18.27 1.55
CA ARG A 271 22.38 18.26 2.03
C ARG A 271 22.79 19.73 2.05
N GLN A 272 22.92 20.31 3.21
CA GLN A 272 23.71 21.53 3.37
C GLN A 272 25.13 21.17 2.91
N SER A 273 25.36 21.21 1.62
CA SER A 273 26.65 20.96 1.05
C SER A 273 27.35 22.27 0.80
N PRO A 274 28.55 22.42 1.32
CA PRO A 274 29.47 23.40 0.74
C PRO A 274 29.85 22.91 -0.67
N ALA A 275 29.83 23.84 -1.59
CA ALA A 275 30.41 23.77 -2.93
C ALA A 275 29.66 22.89 -3.96
N LYS A 276 29.13 23.60 -4.93
CA LYS A 276 28.71 23.15 -6.25
C LYS A 276 29.84 22.38 -6.95
N THR A 277 29.93 21.09 -6.72
CA THR A 277 30.62 20.24 -7.69
C THR A 277 29.69 20.12 -8.89
N ARG A 278 29.94 20.92 -9.90
CA ARG A 278 29.31 20.80 -11.23
C ARG A 278 29.44 19.34 -11.62
N LEU A 279 28.35 18.58 -11.50
CA LEU A 279 28.23 17.26 -12.12
C LEU A 279 28.48 17.50 -13.60
N LYS A 280 29.68 17.16 -14.06
CA LYS A 280 29.95 17.01 -15.48
C LYS A 280 28.86 16.10 -15.99
N HIS A 281 28.02 16.65 -16.85
CA HIS A 281 27.06 15.92 -17.65
C HIS A 281 27.86 14.78 -18.30
N SER A 282 27.77 13.60 -17.71
CA SER A 282 28.23 12.39 -18.36
C SER A 282 27.37 12.31 -19.61
N SER A 283 27.96 12.65 -20.74
CA SER A 283 27.29 12.48 -22.02
C SER A 283 26.81 11.04 -22.04
N SER A 284 25.50 10.86 -22.06
CA SER A 284 24.88 9.55 -22.11
C SER A 284 25.59 8.78 -23.22
N ARG A 285 26.28 7.72 -22.88
CA ARG A 285 26.85 6.81 -23.88
C ARG A 285 25.66 6.30 -24.67
N ARG A 286 25.46 6.91 -25.83
CA ARG A 286 24.41 6.48 -26.75
C ARG A 286 24.69 5.03 -27.07
N CYS A 287 23.70 4.19 -26.81
CA CYS A 287 23.80 2.75 -27.02
C CYS A 287 24.15 2.46 -28.48
N ALA A 288 24.93 1.44 -28.73
CA ALA A 288 25.31 0.96 -30.07
C ALA A 288 24.10 0.64 -30.98
N TYR A 289 22.90 0.61 -30.45
CA TYR A 289 21.64 0.43 -31.19
C TYR A 289 21.20 1.60 -32.05
N ALA A 290 21.87 2.74 -31.96
CA ALA A 290 21.54 3.90 -32.76
C ALA A 290 22.13 3.87 -34.20
N PHE A 291 22.30 2.67 -34.78
CA PHE A 291 22.76 2.55 -36.17
C PHE A 291 21.85 3.20 -37.20
N SER A 292 20.60 3.43 -36.88
CA SER A 292 19.61 4.05 -37.77
C SER A 292 19.44 5.56 -37.56
N HIS A 293 20.14 6.16 -36.59
CA HIS A 293 20.04 7.60 -36.32
C HIS A 293 21.24 8.37 -36.89
N GLU A 294 21.01 9.56 -37.44
CA GLU A 294 22.01 10.43 -38.03
C GLU A 294 23.27 10.70 -37.20
N HIS A 295 23.12 10.59 -35.88
CA HIS A 295 24.22 10.78 -34.91
C HIS A 295 24.69 9.48 -34.25
N GLY A 296 24.34 8.31 -34.80
CA GLY A 296 24.79 7.02 -34.33
C GLY A 296 26.18 6.62 -34.82
N PHE A 297 26.64 5.44 -34.38
CA PHE A 297 27.95 4.88 -34.75
C PHE A 297 28.09 4.61 -36.26
N GLY A 298 27.00 4.57 -37.03
CA GLY A 298 27.03 4.35 -38.48
C GLY A 298 27.88 5.38 -39.22
N ALA A 299 27.78 6.66 -38.87
CA ALA A 299 28.58 7.73 -39.44
C ALA A 299 30.07 7.62 -39.08
N LEU A 300 30.40 7.07 -37.92
CA LEU A 300 31.77 6.79 -37.45
C LEU A 300 32.42 5.60 -38.18
N ILE A 301 31.66 4.62 -38.55
CA ILE A 301 32.13 3.42 -39.27
C ILE A 301 32.32 3.77 -40.76
N THR A 302 31.40 4.51 -41.33
CA THR A 302 31.46 4.88 -42.78
C THR A 302 32.45 5.98 -43.06
N SER A 303 32.71 6.92 -42.16
CA SER A 303 33.62 8.06 -42.41
C SER A 303 35.12 7.75 -42.24
N GLY A 304 35.49 6.67 -41.56
CA GLY A 304 36.88 6.20 -41.36
C GLY A 304 37.87 7.23 -40.75
N LYS A 305 37.62 8.51 -40.94
CA LYS A 305 38.52 9.62 -40.54
C LYS A 305 38.50 9.88 -39.01
N THR A 306 37.37 9.79 -38.41
CA THR A 306 37.20 10.06 -36.97
C THR A 306 37.74 8.93 -36.10
N MET A 307 37.78 7.71 -36.59
CA MET A 307 38.38 6.57 -35.88
C MET A 307 39.91 6.66 -35.82
N LYS A 308 40.55 7.11 -36.91
CA LYS A 308 42.00 7.33 -36.93
C LYS A 308 42.45 8.44 -35.97
N PHE A 309 41.66 9.50 -35.87
CA PHE A 309 41.99 10.62 -34.99
C PHE A 309 41.90 10.27 -33.50
N ARG A 310 40.93 9.45 -33.14
CA ARG A 310 40.77 9.01 -31.72
C ARG A 310 41.79 7.98 -31.31
N MET A 311 42.22 7.11 -32.20
CA MET A 311 43.32 6.15 -31.90
C MET A 311 44.67 6.85 -31.81
N SER A 312 44.94 7.85 -32.62
CA SER A 312 46.15 8.68 -32.57
C SER A 312 46.26 9.44 -31.23
N LYS A 313 45.15 10.01 -30.77
CA LYS A 313 45.09 10.74 -29.47
C LYS A 313 45.30 9.82 -28.25
N LYS A 314 44.88 8.57 -28.33
CA LYS A 314 45.19 7.59 -27.28
C LYS A 314 46.62 7.11 -27.26
N ARG A 315 47.29 6.99 -28.44
CA ARG A 315 48.70 6.62 -28.52
C ARG A 315 49.62 7.71 -27.97
N THR A 316 49.34 8.99 -28.25
CA THR A 316 50.12 10.11 -27.70
C THR A 316 49.98 10.29 -26.19
N LEU A 317 48.83 9.95 -25.61
CA LEU A 317 48.62 9.98 -24.15
C LEU A 317 49.33 8.81 -23.42
N PHE A 318 49.54 7.66 -24.09
CA PHE A 318 50.28 6.52 -23.52
C PHE A 318 51.78 6.67 -23.63
N GLN A 319 52.29 7.45 -24.60
CA GLN A 319 53.73 7.70 -24.77
C GLN A 319 54.26 8.84 -23.88
N LYS A 320 53.42 9.69 -23.32
CA LYS A 320 53.83 10.78 -22.43
C LYS A 320 53.99 10.42 -20.97
N GLY A 321 53.79 9.15 -20.60
CA GLY A 321 53.80 8.65 -19.22
C GLY A 321 54.85 7.58 -18.87
N ARG A 322 55.79 7.30 -19.74
CA ARG A 322 56.94 6.39 -19.42
C ARG A 322 58.26 7.10 -19.70
N GLY A 323 58.82 7.71 -18.66
CA GLY A 323 60.27 7.95 -18.56
C GLY A 323 60.95 6.62 -18.29
N PRO A 324 62.25 6.49 -18.67
CA PRO A 324 62.94 5.23 -18.58
C PRO A 324 63.19 4.85 -17.10
N ARG A 325 62.58 3.75 -16.64
CA ARG A 325 63.02 3.08 -15.41
C ARG A 325 63.95 1.94 -15.82
N GLU A 326 65.17 2.05 -15.40
CA GLU A 326 66.21 1.03 -15.43
C GLU A 326 65.74 -0.24 -14.72
N ILE A 327 66.02 -1.39 -15.36
CA ILE A 327 65.74 -2.73 -14.85
C ILE A 327 67.01 -3.18 -14.10
N PRO A 328 66.97 -3.51 -12.83
CA PRO A 328 68.06 -4.26 -12.18
C PRO A 328 67.97 -5.72 -12.67
N LYS A 329 69.07 -6.18 -13.22
CA LYS A 329 69.37 -7.60 -13.48
C LYS A 329 69.67 -8.25 -12.15
N GLU A 330 68.98 -9.34 -11.85
CA GLU A 330 69.34 -10.50 -11.00
C GLU A 330 67.99 -11.15 -10.58
N ALA A 331 67.70 -12.35 -10.81
CA ALA A 331 68.29 -13.63 -10.65
C ALA A 331 67.52 -14.68 -11.49
N VAL A 332 68.23 -15.34 -12.35
CA VAL A 332 67.83 -16.61 -12.94
C VAL A 332 68.26 -17.69 -11.96
N SER A 333 67.38 -18.49 -11.39
CA SER A 333 67.65 -19.83 -10.92
C SER A 333 66.40 -20.65 -10.75
N ALA A 334 66.28 -21.58 -11.65
CA ALA A 334 65.82 -22.96 -11.51
C ALA A 334 64.78 -23.36 -10.49
N ARG A 335 63.73 -23.97 -11.00
CA ARG A 335 63.39 -25.39 -10.75
C ARG A 335 62.17 -25.83 -11.52
N SER A 336 62.37 -26.77 -12.38
CA SER A 336 61.41 -27.60 -13.07
C SER A 336 60.94 -28.80 -12.19
N PRO A 337 60.08 -29.67 -12.68
CA PRO A 337 58.84 -30.11 -12.02
C PRO A 337 59.00 -31.54 -11.44
N THR A 338 58.10 -31.92 -10.54
CA THR A 338 57.82 -33.34 -10.26
C THR A 338 56.30 -33.57 -9.97
N HIS A 339 55.83 -34.44 -10.77
CA HIS A 339 54.76 -35.42 -10.76
C HIS A 339 54.11 -35.85 -9.42
N ALA A 340 52.82 -36.22 -9.58
CA ALA A 340 52.11 -37.38 -9.03
C ALA A 340 51.70 -37.28 -7.53
N THR A 341 50.51 -37.44 -7.24
CA THR A 341 49.42 -38.43 -7.36
C THR A 341 48.10 -37.81 -7.02
#